data_df546936e58fa16f5abde86bc75879d3
#
_entry.id   df546936e58fa16f5abde86bc75879d3
#
_cell.length_a   1.000
_cell.length_b   1.000
_cell.length_c   1.000
_cell.angle_alpha   90.00
_cell.angle_beta   90.00
_cell.angle_gamma   90.00
#
_symmetry.space_group_name_H-M   'P 1'
#
loop_
_entity.id
_entity.type
_entity.pdbx_description
1 polymer ?
#
loop_
_entity_poly.entity_id
_entity_poly.type
_entity_poly.pdbx_seq_one_letter_code
_entity_poly.pdbx_strand_id
1 'polypeptide(L)'
;MRVNEIFYSLQGEGRYTGTPAVFVRLSGCNMKCWFCDTDFTSYTEMSEEDIVKEVLKYGATHVVITGGEPTLQLNARLTDLLHYNNKYVMMETNGTLPLPEGCKVDWITCSPKLETFADGLRKVKPIKLQRIDELKVVYEGDGEQDMSQYDAYEAKEYRLQPCDVKDDAKNRQILEQTVNYILQHPKWKLSLQTHKIINVR
;
A
#
# COMPACT_ATOMS: atom_id res chain seq x y z
N MET A 1 16.39 2.85 11.63
CA MET A 1 15.56 2.40 10.50
C MET A 1 16.03 3.11 9.22
N ARG A 2 15.99 2.42 8.08
CA ARG A 2 16.35 3.03 6.78
C ARG A 2 15.12 3.74 6.21
N VAL A 3 15.10 5.05 6.32
CA VAL A 3 14.00 5.92 5.86
C VAL A 3 14.38 6.52 4.52
N ASN A 4 13.57 6.28 3.49
CA ASN A 4 13.75 6.88 2.17
C ASN A 4 13.31 8.36 2.19
N GLU A 5 12.10 8.62 2.71
CA GLU A 5 11.55 9.97 2.84
C GLU A 5 10.46 10.05 3.90
N ILE A 6 10.24 11.24 4.43
CA ILE A 6 9.08 11.60 5.24
C ILE A 6 8.47 12.87 4.64
N PHE A 7 7.19 12.84 4.29
CA PHE A 7 6.51 13.97 3.66
C PHE A 7 5.05 14.06 4.08
N TYR A 8 4.48 15.24 3.95
CA TYR A 8 3.08 15.52 4.24
C TYR A 8 2.32 15.74 2.95
N SER A 9 1.23 14.98 2.76
CA SER A 9 0.38 15.07 1.59
C SER A 9 -1.03 14.56 1.87
N LEU A 10 -1.83 14.36 0.83
CA LEU A 10 -3.10 13.66 0.89
C LEU A 10 -2.88 12.18 0.59
N GLN A 11 -3.55 11.29 1.33
CA GLN A 11 -3.64 9.88 0.92
C GLN A 11 -4.35 9.84 -0.44
N GLY A 12 -3.65 9.29 -1.43
CA GLY A 12 -4.13 9.27 -2.82
C GLY A 12 -4.91 8.02 -3.19
N GLU A 13 -4.94 7.00 -2.34
CA GLU A 13 -5.44 5.66 -2.67
C GLU A 13 -6.32 5.08 -1.56
N GLY A 14 -7.16 4.10 -1.93
CA GLY A 14 -7.91 3.29 -0.97
C GLY A 14 -9.00 4.05 -0.22
N ARG A 15 -9.33 3.55 0.97
CA ARG A 15 -10.41 4.07 1.81
C ARG A 15 -10.19 5.51 2.23
N TYR A 16 -8.96 5.88 2.55
CA TYR A 16 -8.63 7.18 3.11
C TYR A 16 -8.23 8.22 2.06
N THR A 17 -8.54 7.98 0.78
CA THR A 17 -8.30 8.96 -0.29
C THR A 17 -8.81 10.34 0.10
N GLY A 18 -7.95 11.37 -0.10
CA GLY A 18 -8.23 12.76 0.25
C GLY A 18 -7.91 13.14 1.70
N THR A 19 -7.55 12.17 2.56
CA THR A 19 -7.22 12.45 3.96
C THR A 19 -5.78 12.99 4.08
N PRO A 20 -5.55 14.13 4.77
CA PRO A 20 -4.21 14.60 5.07
C PRO A 20 -3.44 13.61 5.95
N ALA A 21 -2.25 13.21 5.50
CA ALA A 21 -1.42 12.24 6.19
C ALA A 21 0.07 12.54 6.06
N VAL A 22 0.84 12.14 7.07
CA VAL A 22 2.30 12.10 6.98
C VAL A 22 2.72 10.72 6.53
N PHE A 23 3.44 10.65 5.43
CA PHE A 23 3.98 9.42 4.89
C PHE A 23 5.39 9.17 5.42
N VAL A 24 5.62 8.00 5.99
CA VAL A 24 6.93 7.50 6.38
C VAL A 24 7.28 6.37 5.42
N ARG A 25 8.08 6.66 4.41
CA ARG A 25 8.52 5.70 3.40
C ARG A 25 9.81 5.04 3.83
N LEU A 26 9.74 3.74 4.12
CA LEU A 26 10.90 2.93 4.47
C LEU A 26 11.59 2.39 3.21
N SER A 27 12.92 2.30 3.24
CA SER A 27 13.71 1.77 2.13
C SER A 27 13.80 0.24 2.20
N GLY A 28 13.91 -0.38 1.04
CA GLY A 28 14.07 -1.82 0.88
C GLY A 28 12.75 -2.57 0.71
N CYS A 29 12.75 -3.54 -0.20
CA CYS A 29 11.61 -4.40 -0.49
C CYS A 29 12.08 -5.83 -0.74
N ASN A 30 11.28 -6.81 -0.36
CA ASN A 30 11.49 -8.22 -0.66
C ASN A 30 10.93 -8.65 -2.02
N MET A 31 10.41 -7.70 -2.81
CA MET A 31 9.85 -7.93 -4.14
C MET A 31 10.39 -6.93 -5.17
N LYS A 32 10.25 -7.28 -6.47
CA LYS A 32 10.61 -6.44 -7.62
C LYS A 32 9.43 -6.43 -8.58
N CYS A 33 8.44 -5.57 -8.31
CA CYS A 33 7.27 -5.44 -9.19
C CYS A 33 7.64 -4.61 -10.41
N TRP A 34 7.23 -5.07 -11.60
CA TRP A 34 7.52 -4.38 -12.86
C TRP A 34 6.84 -3.00 -12.98
N PHE A 35 5.70 -2.82 -12.30
CA PHE A 35 4.93 -1.57 -12.27
C PHE A 35 5.27 -0.69 -11.05
N CYS A 36 6.31 -1.02 -10.28
CA CYS A 36 6.66 -0.24 -9.10
C CYS A 36 7.07 1.18 -9.50
N ASP A 37 6.41 2.17 -8.92
CA ASP A 37 6.68 3.59 -9.14
C ASP A 37 7.52 4.23 -8.03
N THR A 38 7.91 3.44 -7.03
CA THR A 38 8.69 3.93 -5.88
C THR A 38 10.17 3.60 -6.06
N ASP A 39 11.02 4.63 -6.04
CA ASP A 39 12.46 4.46 -5.81
C ASP A 39 12.72 4.46 -4.30
N PHE A 40 13.15 3.33 -3.77
CA PHE A 40 13.49 3.12 -2.36
C PHE A 40 14.95 2.68 -2.18
N THR A 41 15.83 3.04 -3.12
CA THR A 41 17.26 2.69 -3.07
C THR A 41 18.05 3.63 -2.18
N SER A 42 17.71 4.91 -2.16
CA SER A 42 18.29 5.90 -1.26
C SER A 42 17.64 5.84 0.12
N TYR A 43 18.41 6.13 1.17
CA TYR A 43 17.89 6.22 2.52
C TYR A 43 18.80 7.01 3.45
N THR A 44 18.20 7.49 4.54
CA THR A 44 18.89 8.00 5.73
C THR A 44 18.59 7.06 6.89
N GLU A 45 19.59 6.71 7.68
CA GLU A 45 19.34 5.98 8.93
C GLU A 45 18.77 6.93 9.98
N MET A 46 17.62 6.56 10.54
CA MET A 46 16.92 7.34 11.57
C MET A 46 16.53 6.45 12.73
N SER A 47 16.58 6.98 13.94
CA SER A 47 15.97 6.37 15.12
C SER A 47 14.44 6.52 15.05
N GLU A 48 13.71 5.73 15.81
CA GLU A 48 12.26 5.83 15.92
C GLU A 48 11.86 7.21 16.47
N GLU A 49 12.63 7.76 17.40
CA GLU A 49 12.46 9.10 17.97
C GLU A 49 12.63 10.19 16.92
N ASP A 50 13.63 10.08 16.04
CA ASP A 50 13.85 11.05 14.96
C ASP A 50 12.74 10.99 13.94
N ILE A 51 12.25 9.79 13.59
CA ILE A 51 11.08 9.62 12.71
C ILE A 51 9.86 10.32 13.31
N VAL A 52 9.55 10.07 14.59
CA VAL A 52 8.40 10.68 15.26
C VAL A 52 8.57 12.20 15.34
N LYS A 53 9.77 12.70 15.63
CA LYS A 53 10.06 14.14 15.64
C LYS A 53 9.79 14.79 14.28
N GLU A 54 10.16 14.13 13.17
CA GLU A 54 9.83 14.62 11.83
C GLU A 54 8.32 14.59 11.57
N VAL A 55 7.63 13.51 11.93
CA VAL A 55 6.17 13.38 11.81
C VAL A 55 5.45 14.49 12.56
N LEU A 56 5.91 14.85 13.75
CA LEU A 56 5.27 15.85 14.61
C LEU A 56 5.42 17.30 14.10
N LYS A 57 6.26 17.55 13.11
CA LYS A 57 6.31 18.86 12.45
C LYS A 57 5.03 19.19 11.69
N TYR A 58 4.21 18.18 11.40
CA TYR A 58 2.97 18.31 10.64
C TYR A 58 1.76 18.07 11.55
N GLY A 59 0.67 18.82 11.32
CA GLY A 59 -0.54 18.76 12.13
C GLY A 59 -1.46 17.56 11.85
N ALA A 60 -1.10 16.66 10.93
CA ALA A 60 -1.94 15.53 10.57
C ALA A 60 -2.02 14.48 11.68
N THR A 61 -3.22 13.94 11.89
CA THR A 61 -3.44 12.80 12.79
C THR A 61 -3.00 11.49 12.16
N HIS A 62 -3.18 11.33 10.84
CA HIS A 62 -2.87 10.10 10.13
C HIS A 62 -1.39 10.02 9.75
N VAL A 63 -0.80 8.85 9.99
CA VAL A 63 0.56 8.51 9.57
C VAL A 63 0.49 7.23 8.74
N VAL A 64 0.98 7.27 7.51
CA VAL A 64 1.04 6.12 6.61
C VAL A 64 2.47 5.59 6.58
N ILE A 65 2.67 4.41 7.16
CA ILE A 65 3.94 3.69 7.07
C ILE A 65 3.91 2.85 5.80
N THR A 66 4.77 3.17 4.86
CA THR A 66 4.84 2.58 3.52
C THR A 66 6.29 2.41 3.10
N GLY A 67 6.56 2.26 1.82
CA GLY A 67 7.92 2.25 1.27
C GLY A 67 8.11 1.16 0.26
N GLY A 68 9.21 0.41 0.36
CA GLY A 68 9.34 -0.88 -0.30
C GLY A 68 8.40 -1.88 0.37
N GLU A 69 8.87 -2.55 1.41
CA GLU A 69 8.01 -3.37 2.28
C GLU A 69 8.26 -2.99 3.75
N PRO A 70 7.31 -2.31 4.40
CA PRO A 70 7.53 -1.78 5.74
C PRO A 70 7.72 -2.87 6.81
N THR A 71 7.11 -4.06 6.66
CA THR A 71 7.25 -5.16 7.63
C THR A 71 8.67 -5.69 7.76
N LEU A 72 9.58 -5.36 6.83
CA LEU A 72 11.00 -5.69 6.96
C LEU A 72 11.71 -4.93 8.09
N GLN A 73 11.20 -3.77 8.49
CA GLN A 73 11.87 -2.88 9.41
C GLN A 73 10.97 -2.35 10.54
N LEU A 74 9.65 -2.34 10.33
CA LEU A 74 8.70 -1.86 11.33
C LEU A 74 8.89 -2.61 12.66
N ASN A 75 8.80 -1.89 13.76
CA ASN A 75 8.87 -2.45 15.09
C ASN A 75 7.85 -1.80 16.05
N ALA A 76 7.63 -2.46 17.19
CA ALA A 76 6.66 -2.02 18.19
C ALA A 76 6.98 -0.62 18.73
N ARG A 77 8.27 -0.28 18.91
CA ARG A 77 8.69 1.02 19.46
C ARG A 77 8.20 2.18 18.61
N LEU A 78 8.33 2.11 17.28
CA LEU A 78 7.84 3.17 16.40
C LEU A 78 6.31 3.33 16.51
N THR A 79 5.57 2.22 16.45
CA THR A 79 4.10 2.27 16.54
C THR A 79 3.63 2.79 17.90
N ASP A 80 4.27 2.39 19.00
CA ASP A 80 3.94 2.86 20.35
C ASP A 80 4.24 4.36 20.51
N LEU A 81 5.36 4.86 19.99
CA LEU A 81 5.69 6.28 20.02
C LEU A 81 4.72 7.13 19.20
N LEU A 82 4.28 6.64 18.03
CA LEU A 82 3.27 7.32 17.23
C LEU A 82 1.93 7.39 17.98
N HIS A 83 1.46 6.28 18.57
CA HIS A 83 0.23 6.26 19.37
C HIS A 83 0.34 7.13 20.63
N TYR A 84 1.48 7.14 21.29
CA TYR A 84 1.71 8.04 22.44
C TYR A 84 1.52 9.51 22.06
N ASN A 85 1.80 9.87 20.81
CA ASN A 85 1.58 11.20 20.24
C ASN A 85 0.23 11.33 19.51
N ASN A 86 -0.76 10.50 19.86
CA ASN A 86 -2.14 10.52 19.32
C ASN A 86 -2.20 10.41 17.79
N LYS A 87 -1.28 9.67 17.18
CA LYS A 87 -1.33 9.41 15.74
C LYS A 87 -2.14 8.15 15.44
N TYR A 88 -2.93 8.19 14.37
CA TYR A 88 -3.60 7.05 13.77
C TYR A 88 -2.63 6.40 12.77
N VAL A 89 -2.18 5.19 13.09
CA VAL A 89 -1.11 4.51 12.34
C VAL A 89 -1.70 3.62 11.27
N MET A 90 -1.44 3.95 10.03
CA MET A 90 -1.80 3.18 8.83
C MET A 90 -0.56 2.50 8.26
N MET A 91 -0.73 1.35 7.64
CA MET A 91 0.35 0.64 6.95
C MET A 91 -0.10 0.15 5.58
N GLU A 92 0.75 0.35 4.57
CA GLU A 92 0.61 -0.25 3.24
C GLU A 92 1.69 -1.31 3.04
N THR A 93 1.29 -2.55 2.81
CA THR A 93 2.20 -3.71 2.72
C THR A 93 1.81 -4.64 1.58
N ASN A 94 2.75 -5.39 1.04
CA ASN A 94 2.47 -6.47 0.08
C ASN A 94 1.90 -7.73 0.74
N GLY A 95 1.92 -7.81 2.07
CA GLY A 95 1.33 -8.88 2.87
C GLY A 95 2.15 -10.17 2.94
N THR A 96 3.29 -10.27 2.28
CA THR A 96 4.09 -11.52 2.22
C THR A 96 4.82 -11.87 3.51
N LEU A 97 4.88 -10.93 4.44
CA LEU A 97 5.46 -11.11 5.77
C LEU A 97 4.39 -10.85 6.86
N PRO A 98 4.48 -11.48 8.02
CA PRO A 98 3.59 -11.17 9.12
C PRO A 98 3.85 -9.75 9.64
N LEU A 99 2.84 -9.17 10.31
CA LEU A 99 3.06 -7.96 11.10
C LEU A 99 4.09 -8.29 12.20
N PRO A 100 5.16 -7.49 12.36
CA PRO A 100 6.15 -7.75 13.40
C PRO A 100 5.52 -7.73 14.80
N GLU A 101 6.05 -8.58 15.67
CA GLU A 101 5.51 -8.76 17.02
C GLU A 101 5.45 -7.45 17.81
N GLY A 102 4.35 -7.26 18.52
CA GLY A 102 4.10 -6.06 19.34
C GLY A 102 3.69 -4.82 18.56
N CYS A 103 3.80 -4.81 17.21
CA CYS A 103 3.36 -3.67 16.41
C CYS A 103 1.84 -3.48 16.49
N LYS A 104 1.42 -2.25 16.72
CA LYS A 104 0.03 -1.83 16.71
C LYS A 104 -0.22 -0.94 15.48
N VAL A 105 -1.07 -1.38 14.59
CA VAL A 105 -1.45 -0.64 13.37
C VAL A 105 -2.96 -0.53 13.35
N ASP A 106 -3.48 0.68 13.19
CA ASP A 106 -4.93 0.95 13.23
C ASP A 106 -5.62 0.53 11.92
N TRP A 107 -4.92 0.69 10.79
CA TRP A 107 -5.42 0.31 9.47
C TRP A 107 -4.34 -0.35 8.62
N ILE A 108 -4.59 -1.57 8.18
CA ILE A 108 -3.68 -2.33 7.32
C ILE A 108 -4.29 -2.43 5.91
N THR A 109 -3.66 -1.75 4.95
CA THR A 109 -3.90 -1.94 3.52
C THR A 109 -2.93 -2.97 2.98
N CYS A 110 -3.45 -4.15 2.64
CA CYS A 110 -2.69 -5.20 1.97
C CYS A 110 -2.85 -5.07 0.46
N SER A 111 -1.73 -4.93 -0.23
CA SER A 111 -1.68 -4.91 -1.70
C SER A 111 -0.92 -6.14 -2.21
N PRO A 112 -1.59 -7.30 -2.32
CA PRO A 112 -0.93 -8.55 -2.71
C PRO A 112 -0.39 -8.46 -4.13
N LYS A 113 0.72 -9.18 -4.36
CA LYS A 113 1.41 -9.18 -5.64
C LYS A 113 1.36 -10.56 -6.29
N LEU A 114 1.31 -10.57 -7.61
CA LEU A 114 1.40 -11.78 -8.40
C LEU A 114 2.85 -12.21 -8.57
N GLU A 115 3.08 -13.50 -8.59
CA GLU A 115 4.32 -14.15 -8.98
C GLU A 115 4.06 -14.97 -10.24
N THR A 116 4.93 -14.80 -11.23
CA THR A 116 4.85 -15.60 -12.47
C THR A 116 5.76 -16.82 -12.32
N PHE A 117 5.20 -18.00 -12.50
CA PHE A 117 5.90 -19.28 -12.45
C PHE A 117 6.48 -19.65 -13.82
N ALA A 118 7.37 -20.67 -13.85
CA ALA A 118 8.05 -21.12 -15.07
C ALA A 118 7.09 -21.66 -16.15
N ASP A 119 5.91 -22.12 -15.77
CA ASP A 119 4.82 -22.56 -16.65
C ASP A 119 3.94 -21.41 -17.18
N GLY A 120 4.29 -20.16 -16.83
CA GLY A 120 3.54 -18.96 -17.20
C GLY A 120 2.35 -18.65 -16.28
N LEU A 121 2.01 -19.52 -15.34
CA LEU A 121 0.94 -19.25 -14.39
C LEU A 121 1.29 -18.10 -13.46
N ARG A 122 0.30 -17.25 -13.19
CA ARG A 122 0.41 -16.09 -12.30
C ARG A 122 -0.41 -16.36 -11.05
N LYS A 123 0.25 -16.43 -9.90
CA LYS A 123 -0.39 -16.69 -8.61
C LYS A 123 -0.12 -15.58 -7.62
N VAL A 124 -1.12 -15.31 -6.79
CA VAL A 124 -0.98 -14.39 -5.66
C VAL A 124 0.04 -14.96 -4.67
N LYS A 125 1.05 -14.18 -4.32
CA LYS A 125 1.98 -14.55 -3.25
C LYS A 125 1.21 -14.72 -1.94
N PRO A 126 1.44 -15.79 -1.17
CA PRO A 126 0.71 -16.03 0.07
C PRO A 126 0.78 -14.84 1.02
N ILE A 127 -0.39 -14.38 1.47
CA ILE A 127 -0.50 -13.35 2.49
C ILE A 127 -0.30 -14.00 3.86
N LYS A 128 0.58 -13.41 4.68
CA LYS A 128 0.92 -13.88 6.04
C LYS A 128 0.36 -12.99 7.14
N LEU A 129 -0.44 -12.00 6.79
CA LEU A 129 -1.12 -11.14 7.75
C LEU A 129 -2.29 -11.88 8.39
N GLN A 130 -2.48 -11.71 9.70
CA GLN A 130 -3.62 -12.24 10.44
C GLN A 130 -4.89 -11.38 10.30
N ARG A 131 -4.72 -10.11 9.93
CA ARG A 131 -5.81 -9.14 9.74
C ARG A 131 -5.51 -8.28 8.52
N ILE A 132 -6.53 -8.06 7.72
CA ILE A 132 -6.52 -7.15 6.58
C ILE A 132 -7.71 -6.20 6.77
N ASP A 133 -7.46 -4.90 6.87
CA ASP A 133 -8.54 -3.93 6.92
C ASP A 133 -8.98 -3.54 5.50
N GLU A 134 -8.01 -3.43 4.58
CA GLU A 134 -8.27 -3.17 3.16
C GLU A 134 -7.44 -4.10 2.28
N LEU A 135 -8.09 -4.84 1.41
CA LEU A 135 -7.45 -5.58 0.33
C LEU A 135 -7.48 -4.73 -0.94
N LYS A 136 -6.33 -4.19 -1.33
CA LYS A 136 -6.18 -3.31 -2.50
C LYS A 136 -5.42 -4.04 -3.60
N VAL A 137 -6.15 -4.53 -4.60
CA VAL A 137 -5.58 -5.30 -5.71
C VAL A 137 -5.30 -4.39 -6.90
N VAL A 138 -4.07 -4.45 -7.40
CA VAL A 138 -3.73 -3.82 -8.68
C VAL A 138 -4.28 -4.68 -9.81
N TYR A 139 -5.14 -4.08 -10.64
CA TYR A 139 -5.80 -4.75 -11.76
C TYR A 139 -5.13 -4.38 -13.07
N GLU A 140 -4.63 -5.37 -13.77
CA GLU A 140 -3.81 -5.16 -14.98
C GLU A 140 -4.63 -5.11 -16.27
N GLY A 141 -5.91 -5.56 -16.20
CA GLY A 141 -6.83 -5.44 -17.33
C GLY A 141 -6.50 -6.32 -18.54
N ASP A 142 -5.59 -7.28 -18.39
CA ASP A 142 -5.14 -8.17 -19.48
C ASP A 142 -6.06 -9.39 -19.70
N GLY A 143 -7.03 -9.60 -18.83
CA GLY A 143 -7.91 -10.78 -18.84
C GLY A 143 -7.24 -12.07 -18.32
N GLU A 144 -5.95 -12.02 -18.02
CA GLU A 144 -5.17 -13.16 -17.52
C GLU A 144 -5.10 -13.21 -15.99
N GLN A 145 -5.46 -12.10 -15.32
CA GLN A 145 -5.46 -12.03 -13.86
C GLN A 145 -6.67 -12.79 -13.31
N ASP A 146 -6.42 -13.98 -12.76
CA ASP A 146 -7.46 -14.75 -12.06
C ASP A 146 -7.85 -14.07 -10.74
N MET A 147 -8.99 -13.40 -10.74
CA MET A 147 -9.50 -12.65 -9.59
C MET A 147 -10.04 -13.56 -8.48
N SER A 148 -10.37 -14.83 -8.77
CA SER A 148 -10.85 -15.79 -7.77
C SER A 148 -9.79 -16.11 -6.70
N GLN A 149 -8.52 -15.92 -7.00
CA GLN A 149 -7.41 -16.10 -6.06
C GLN A 149 -7.51 -15.17 -4.83
N TYR A 150 -8.23 -14.05 -4.96
CA TYR A 150 -8.42 -13.09 -3.85
C TYR A 150 -9.61 -13.42 -2.96
N ASP A 151 -10.45 -14.39 -3.34
CA ASP A 151 -11.63 -14.79 -2.55
C ASP A 151 -11.27 -15.53 -1.26
N ALA A 152 -10.05 -16.07 -1.18
CA ALA A 152 -9.52 -16.72 0.03
C ALA A 152 -9.16 -15.72 1.16
N TYR A 153 -9.14 -14.41 0.88
CA TYR A 153 -8.72 -13.39 1.84
C TYR A 153 -9.89 -12.53 2.30
N GLU A 154 -10.12 -12.50 3.60
CA GLU A 154 -11.13 -11.65 4.22
C GLU A 154 -10.55 -10.28 4.55
N ALA A 155 -11.29 -9.22 4.22
CA ALA A 155 -10.97 -7.83 4.52
C ALA A 155 -12.25 -7.04 4.81
N LYS A 156 -12.13 -5.91 5.53
CA LYS A 156 -13.27 -5.01 5.75
C LYS A 156 -13.66 -4.25 4.48
N GLU A 157 -12.65 -3.91 3.66
CA GLU A 157 -12.81 -3.18 2.40
C GLU A 157 -12.05 -3.91 1.29
N TYR A 158 -12.65 -3.97 0.10
CA TYR A 158 -12.05 -4.52 -1.11
C TYR A 158 -11.91 -3.41 -2.15
N ARG A 159 -10.69 -3.17 -2.60
CA ARG A 159 -10.36 -2.11 -3.56
C ARG A 159 -9.70 -2.70 -4.79
N LEU A 160 -10.17 -2.27 -5.96
CA LEU A 160 -9.55 -2.60 -7.23
C LEU A 160 -8.97 -1.32 -7.83
N GLN A 161 -7.67 -1.35 -8.09
CA GLN A 161 -6.93 -0.19 -8.56
C GLN A 161 -6.36 -0.47 -9.94
N PRO A 162 -6.72 0.29 -11.00
CA PRO A 162 -6.16 0.11 -12.32
C PRO A 162 -4.64 0.29 -12.28
N CYS A 163 -3.92 -0.64 -12.92
CA CYS A 163 -2.47 -0.58 -13.02
C CYS A 163 -2.05 0.60 -13.90
N ASP A 164 -1.08 1.39 -13.42
CA ASP A 164 -0.44 2.42 -14.23
C ASP A 164 0.75 1.79 -15.00
N VAL A 165 0.57 1.62 -16.28
CA VAL A 165 1.59 1.05 -17.20
C VAL A 165 2.39 2.13 -17.94
N LYS A 166 2.26 3.40 -17.52
CA LYS A 166 2.94 4.57 -18.13
C LYS A 166 2.64 4.75 -19.62
N ASP A 167 1.44 4.39 -20.04
CA ASP A 167 0.88 4.54 -21.38
C ASP A 167 -0.58 5.00 -21.24
N ASP A 168 -0.86 6.23 -21.60
CA ASP A 168 -2.18 6.87 -21.38
C ASP A 168 -3.33 6.14 -22.09
N ALA A 169 -3.08 5.55 -23.25
CA ALA A 169 -4.11 4.82 -23.99
C ALA A 169 -4.44 3.49 -23.30
N LYS A 170 -3.40 2.76 -22.87
CA LYS A 170 -3.57 1.52 -22.11
C LYS A 170 -4.16 1.78 -20.74
N ASN A 171 -3.71 2.83 -20.06
CA ASN A 171 -4.24 3.20 -18.74
C ASN A 171 -5.75 3.49 -18.80
N ARG A 172 -6.23 4.15 -19.85
CA ARG A 172 -7.67 4.34 -20.08
C ARG A 172 -8.41 3.02 -20.28
N GLN A 173 -7.86 2.14 -21.10
CA GLN A 173 -8.46 0.82 -21.32
C GLN A 173 -8.52 -0.01 -20.04
N ILE A 174 -7.43 -0.03 -19.25
CA ILE A 174 -7.38 -0.74 -17.95
C ILE A 174 -8.41 -0.15 -16.99
N LEU A 175 -8.56 1.20 -16.95
CA LEU A 175 -9.56 1.85 -16.12
C LEU A 175 -10.98 1.44 -16.51
N GLU A 176 -11.31 1.42 -17.80
CA GLU A 176 -12.64 0.99 -18.29
C GLU A 176 -12.91 -0.48 -17.90
N GLN A 177 -11.94 -1.36 -18.07
CA GLN A 177 -12.05 -2.76 -17.69
C GLN A 177 -12.20 -2.91 -16.18
N THR A 178 -11.46 -2.11 -15.38
CA THR A 178 -11.58 -2.08 -13.92
C THR A 178 -13.00 -1.70 -13.49
N VAL A 179 -13.56 -0.64 -14.09
CA VAL A 179 -14.93 -0.18 -13.81
C VAL A 179 -15.95 -1.26 -14.18
N ASN A 180 -15.82 -1.85 -15.37
CA ASN A 180 -16.71 -2.91 -15.82
C ASN A 180 -16.67 -4.13 -14.90
N TYR A 181 -15.47 -4.52 -14.44
CA TYR A 181 -15.32 -5.61 -13.47
C TYR A 181 -16.03 -5.28 -12.15
N ILE A 182 -15.82 -4.09 -11.59
CA ILE A 182 -16.46 -3.65 -10.35
C ILE A 182 -17.98 -3.66 -10.46
N LEU A 183 -18.56 -3.19 -11.58
CA LEU A 183 -20.00 -3.17 -11.80
C LEU A 183 -20.62 -4.59 -11.80
N GLN A 184 -19.84 -5.58 -12.22
CA GLN A 184 -20.26 -7.00 -12.20
C GLN A 184 -19.98 -7.69 -10.86
N HIS A 185 -19.07 -7.11 -10.04
CA HIS A 185 -18.62 -7.70 -8.77
C HIS A 185 -18.69 -6.65 -7.65
N PRO A 186 -19.87 -6.34 -7.10
CA PRO A 186 -20.13 -5.17 -6.25
C PRO A 186 -19.45 -5.22 -4.87
N LYS A 187 -18.77 -6.32 -4.51
CA LYS A 187 -17.89 -6.33 -3.32
C LYS A 187 -16.68 -5.40 -3.49
N TRP A 188 -16.22 -5.21 -4.74
CA TRP A 188 -15.08 -4.36 -5.05
C TRP A 188 -15.49 -2.90 -5.19
N LYS A 189 -14.63 -2.01 -4.74
CA LYS A 189 -14.77 -0.55 -4.91
C LYS A 189 -13.56 -0.02 -5.67
N LEU A 190 -13.76 1.01 -6.46
CA LEU A 190 -12.68 1.63 -7.22
C LEU A 190 -11.67 2.32 -6.28
N SER A 191 -10.40 2.11 -6.51
CA SER A 191 -9.30 2.93 -6.00
C SER A 191 -8.58 3.56 -7.17
N LEU A 192 -8.31 4.86 -7.09
CA LEU A 192 -7.49 5.58 -8.05
C LEU A 192 -6.24 6.11 -7.37
N GLN A 193 -5.21 6.41 -8.16
CA GLN A 193 -4.04 7.16 -7.70
C GLN A 193 -4.33 8.67 -7.81
N THR A 194 -5.22 9.18 -6.96
CA THR A 194 -5.73 10.55 -7.05
C THR A 194 -4.63 11.58 -6.87
N HIS A 195 -3.58 11.28 -6.12
CA HIS A 195 -2.40 12.12 -5.98
C HIS A 195 -1.75 12.45 -7.34
N LYS A 196 -1.72 11.49 -8.28
CA LYS A 196 -1.23 11.73 -9.66
C LYS A 196 -2.17 12.64 -10.44
N ILE A 197 -3.49 12.49 -10.25
CA ILE A 197 -4.52 13.28 -10.97
C ILE A 197 -4.46 14.77 -10.55
N ILE A 198 -4.30 15.03 -9.26
CA ILE A 198 -4.28 16.39 -8.70
C ILE A 198 -2.85 16.95 -8.56
N ASN A 199 -1.84 16.20 -9.02
CA ASN A 199 -0.43 16.56 -9.01
C ASN A 199 0.09 16.97 -7.63
N VAL A 200 -0.22 16.17 -6.61
CA VAL A 200 0.38 16.25 -5.27
C VAL A 200 1.30 15.05 -5.04
N ARG A 201 2.16 15.18 -4.04
CA ARG A 201 3.13 14.13 -3.73
C ARG A 201 2.48 12.91 -3.10
#